data_2efa2b12ddaef21cebc87992e422b6ec
#
_entry.id   2efa2b12ddaef21cebc87992e422b6ec
#
_cell.length_a   1.000
_cell.length_b   1.000
_cell.length_c   1.000
_cell.angle_alpha   90.00
_cell.angle_beta   90.00
_cell.angle_gamma   90.00
#
_symmetry.space_group_name_H-M   'P 1'
#
loop_
_entity.id
_entity.type
_entity.pdbx_description
1 polymer ?
#
loop_
_entity_poly.entity_id
_entity_poly.type
_entity_poly.pdbx_seq_one_letter_code
_entity_poly.pdbx_strand_id
1 'polypeptide(L)'
;PSIKENNKLMIYYVDYYLSNSQLDKSCEIFDHVKIITNDYLNEFKIYCLIEQNKKEEAQLLFDLISEFGNLNNFFYKKFNTLMGYDKNDDSISDKNILNFHLSHKTNENFSYEPKIDTPNYIWKYLSTSNLLKDSDLINIEDSEQVKLIETATNEGIYEDKELFNLYKRFQFDINQLINIKDSFKLLPDYQGRALLYQRLLLTNDTSLKLNLSYMLNKSFKDS
;
A
#
# COMPACT_ATOMS: atom_id res chain seq x y z
N PRO A 1 -6.67 -26.09 -15.57
CA PRO A 1 -5.48 -26.25 -14.75
C PRO A 1 -5.77 -25.69 -13.35
N SER A 2 -5.38 -26.42 -12.31
CA SER A 2 -5.49 -25.92 -10.94
C SER A 2 -4.56 -24.72 -10.77
N ILE A 3 -4.84 -23.82 -9.81
CA ILE A 3 -3.97 -22.67 -9.49
C ILE A 3 -2.52 -23.14 -9.28
N LYS A 4 -2.34 -24.33 -8.67
CA LYS A 4 -1.05 -24.94 -8.33
C LYS A 4 -0.21 -25.43 -9.54
N GLU A 5 -0.81 -25.48 -10.73
CA GLU A 5 -0.13 -25.89 -11.97
C GLU A 5 0.28 -24.69 -12.84
N ASN A 6 -0.07 -23.46 -12.44
CA ASN A 6 0.17 -22.26 -13.20
C ASN A 6 0.89 -21.21 -12.35
N ASN A 7 2.19 -21.01 -12.61
CA ASN A 7 3.03 -20.05 -11.87
C ASN A 7 2.43 -18.63 -11.84
N LYS A 8 1.80 -18.18 -12.92
CA LYS A 8 1.19 -16.83 -12.94
C LYS A 8 0.02 -16.73 -11.97
N LEU A 9 -0.84 -17.74 -11.92
CA LEU A 9 -1.95 -17.76 -10.98
C LEU A 9 -1.46 -17.89 -9.54
N MET A 10 -0.38 -18.65 -9.31
CA MET A 10 0.25 -18.74 -7.99
C MET A 10 0.80 -17.38 -7.55
N ILE A 11 1.51 -16.66 -8.42
CA ILE A 11 2.02 -15.32 -8.12
C ILE A 11 0.86 -14.39 -7.74
N TYR A 12 -0.20 -14.34 -8.56
CA TYR A 12 -1.39 -13.55 -8.23
C TYR A 12 -1.98 -13.89 -6.87
N TYR A 13 -2.05 -15.18 -6.55
CA TYR A 13 -2.59 -15.65 -5.29
C TYR A 13 -1.75 -15.18 -4.11
N VAL A 14 -0.44 -15.44 -4.13
CA VAL A 14 0.45 -15.07 -3.01
C VAL A 14 0.53 -13.56 -2.84
N ASP A 15 0.61 -12.80 -3.93
CA ASP A 15 0.68 -11.34 -3.90
C ASP A 15 -0.61 -10.73 -3.35
N TYR A 16 -1.77 -11.24 -3.78
CA TYR A 16 -3.06 -10.78 -3.29
C TYR A 16 -3.20 -10.97 -1.77
N TYR A 17 -2.91 -12.16 -1.27
CA TYR A 17 -3.06 -12.42 0.16
C TYR A 17 -1.98 -11.71 0.99
N LEU A 18 -0.74 -11.63 0.52
CA LEU A 18 0.31 -10.92 1.24
C LEU A 18 0.06 -9.40 1.28
N SER A 19 -0.41 -8.80 0.19
CA SER A 19 -0.80 -7.38 0.18
C SER A 19 -1.99 -7.07 1.09
N ASN A 20 -2.80 -8.06 1.43
CA ASN A 20 -3.86 -7.96 2.43
C ASN A 20 -3.42 -8.40 3.85
N SER A 21 -2.12 -8.49 4.11
CA SER A 21 -1.55 -8.92 5.40
C SER A 21 -2.03 -10.31 5.88
N GLN A 22 -2.38 -11.19 4.93
CA GLN A 22 -2.87 -12.55 5.19
C GLN A 22 -1.80 -13.59 4.80
N LEU A 23 -0.65 -13.55 5.48
CA LEU A 23 0.50 -14.38 5.20
C LEU A 23 0.17 -15.88 5.22
N ASP A 24 -0.58 -16.34 6.23
CA ASP A 24 -0.94 -17.75 6.36
C ASP A 24 -1.62 -18.27 5.09
N LYS A 25 -2.59 -17.50 4.55
CA LYS A 25 -3.27 -17.85 3.30
C LYS A 25 -2.34 -17.81 2.09
N SER A 26 -1.39 -16.86 2.07
CA SER A 26 -0.38 -16.85 1.02
C SER A 26 0.45 -18.12 1.01
N CYS A 27 0.75 -18.65 2.18
CA CYS A 27 1.60 -19.84 2.35
C CYS A 27 0.87 -21.15 2.08
N GLU A 28 -0.45 -21.24 2.29
CA GLU A 28 -1.25 -22.46 2.07
C GLU A 28 -1.13 -23.05 0.65
N ILE A 29 -0.86 -22.21 -0.35
CA ILE A 29 -0.72 -22.66 -1.74
C ILE A 29 0.44 -23.65 -1.91
N PHE A 30 1.47 -23.55 -1.05
CA PHE A 30 2.69 -24.36 -1.14
C PHE A 30 2.56 -25.75 -0.51
N ASP A 31 1.55 -25.99 0.31
CA ASP A 31 1.41 -27.25 1.09
C ASP A 31 1.37 -28.53 0.23
N HIS A 32 1.00 -28.40 -1.04
CA HIS A 32 0.86 -29.55 -1.95
C HIS A 32 1.58 -29.35 -3.29
N VAL A 33 2.40 -28.33 -3.42
CA VAL A 33 3.17 -28.07 -4.64
C VAL A 33 4.54 -28.72 -4.53
N LYS A 34 4.78 -29.76 -5.39
CA LYS A 34 6.02 -30.52 -5.35
C LYS A 34 7.18 -29.82 -6.06
N ILE A 35 6.93 -29.19 -7.20
CA ILE A 35 7.96 -28.58 -8.04
C ILE A 35 7.55 -27.15 -8.36
N ILE A 36 8.44 -26.20 -8.11
CA ILE A 36 8.29 -24.80 -8.45
C ILE A 36 9.47 -24.44 -9.34
N THR A 37 9.20 -23.92 -10.53
CA THR A 37 10.22 -23.51 -11.51
C THR A 37 10.43 -21.99 -11.56
N ASN A 38 9.71 -21.24 -10.76
CA ASN A 38 9.77 -19.79 -10.71
C ASN A 38 10.55 -19.32 -9.47
N ASP A 39 11.58 -18.52 -9.66
CA ASP A 39 12.49 -18.06 -8.59
C ASP A 39 11.75 -17.28 -7.50
N TYR A 40 10.86 -16.38 -7.86
CA TYR A 40 10.05 -15.62 -6.90
C TYR A 40 9.18 -16.50 -6.01
N LEU A 41 8.52 -17.51 -6.58
CA LEU A 41 7.71 -18.46 -5.82
C LEU A 41 8.57 -19.37 -4.93
N ASN A 42 9.79 -19.68 -5.36
CA ASN A 42 10.75 -20.40 -4.53
C ASN A 42 11.19 -19.58 -3.32
N GLU A 43 11.53 -18.30 -3.53
CA GLU A 43 11.86 -17.36 -2.45
C GLU A 43 10.67 -17.27 -1.46
N PHE A 44 9.45 -17.16 -1.98
CA PHE A 44 8.23 -17.10 -1.17
C PHE A 44 8.03 -18.38 -0.35
N LYS A 45 8.21 -19.56 -0.96
CA LYS A 45 8.11 -20.86 -0.27
C LYS A 45 9.14 -20.98 0.86
N ILE A 46 10.39 -20.57 0.62
CA ILE A 46 11.43 -20.54 1.66
C ILE A 46 10.97 -19.67 2.84
N TYR A 47 10.46 -18.47 2.56
CA TYR A 47 9.95 -17.58 3.59
C TYR A 47 8.78 -18.22 4.36
N CYS A 48 7.82 -18.84 3.69
CA CYS A 48 6.73 -19.57 4.35
C CYS A 48 7.23 -20.69 5.27
N LEU A 49 8.27 -21.43 4.88
CA LEU A 49 8.85 -22.46 5.74
C LEU A 49 9.48 -21.87 7.01
N ILE A 50 10.13 -20.71 6.91
CA ILE A 50 10.67 -20.00 8.09
C ILE A 50 9.54 -19.60 9.04
N GLU A 51 8.47 -18.98 8.54
CA GLU A 51 7.31 -18.54 9.34
C GLU A 51 6.57 -19.73 9.99
N GLN A 52 6.58 -20.90 9.35
CA GLN A 52 6.05 -22.15 9.91
C GLN A 52 6.98 -22.85 10.90
N ASN A 53 8.12 -22.21 11.31
CA ASN A 53 9.18 -22.79 12.14
C ASN A 53 9.87 -24.03 11.56
N LYS A 54 9.80 -24.24 10.24
CA LYS A 54 10.47 -25.32 9.51
C LYS A 54 11.84 -24.86 8.98
N LYS A 55 12.69 -24.33 9.87
CA LYS A 55 13.95 -23.69 9.49
C LYS A 55 14.92 -24.64 8.76
N GLU A 56 14.95 -25.92 9.13
CA GLU A 56 15.80 -26.91 8.47
C GLU A 56 15.37 -27.16 7.01
N GLU A 57 14.06 -27.26 6.78
CA GLU A 57 13.52 -27.41 5.42
C GLU A 57 13.76 -26.14 4.59
N ALA A 58 13.62 -24.95 5.21
CA ALA A 58 13.90 -23.68 4.57
C ALA A 58 15.37 -23.58 4.15
N GLN A 59 16.31 -23.98 5.03
CA GLN A 59 17.75 -24.00 4.73
C GLN A 59 18.06 -24.95 3.58
N LEU A 60 17.54 -26.18 3.63
CA LEU A 60 17.76 -27.18 2.58
C LEU A 60 17.28 -26.68 1.20
N LEU A 61 16.08 -26.06 1.15
CA LEU A 61 15.54 -25.52 -0.07
C LEU A 61 16.36 -24.32 -0.55
N PHE A 62 16.79 -23.46 0.36
CA PHE A 62 17.64 -22.30 0.07
C PHE A 62 18.97 -22.74 -0.55
N ASP A 63 19.65 -23.73 0.04
CA ASP A 63 20.94 -24.25 -0.45
C ASP A 63 20.78 -24.85 -1.84
N LEU A 64 19.72 -25.65 -2.05
CA LEU A 64 19.41 -26.24 -3.35
C LEU A 64 19.21 -25.17 -4.44
N ILE A 65 18.44 -24.11 -4.14
CA ILE A 65 18.18 -23.06 -5.11
C ILE A 65 19.41 -22.17 -5.31
N SER A 66 20.24 -21.97 -4.27
CA SER A 66 21.49 -21.21 -4.38
C SER A 66 22.49 -21.90 -5.34
N GLU A 67 22.46 -23.23 -5.37
CA GLU A 67 23.37 -24.03 -6.21
C GLU A 67 22.90 -24.10 -7.67
N PHE A 68 21.61 -24.20 -7.92
CA PHE A 68 21.02 -24.48 -9.24
C PHE A 68 20.13 -23.37 -9.81
N GLY A 69 19.82 -22.33 -9.04
CA GLY A 69 18.90 -21.24 -9.42
C GLY A 69 19.53 -19.86 -9.30
N ASN A 70 18.69 -18.83 -9.45
CA ASN A 70 19.06 -17.42 -9.32
C ASN A 70 18.38 -16.80 -8.11
N LEU A 71 18.89 -17.04 -6.90
CA LEU A 71 18.41 -16.30 -5.75
C LEU A 71 18.77 -14.81 -5.89
N ASN A 72 17.78 -13.96 -5.64
CA ASN A 72 17.95 -12.52 -5.58
C ASN A 72 18.87 -12.16 -4.40
N ASN A 73 19.90 -11.34 -4.64
CA ASN A 73 20.84 -10.90 -3.59
C ASN A 73 20.11 -10.20 -2.41
N PHE A 74 19.01 -9.52 -2.67
CA PHE A 74 18.18 -8.93 -1.63
C PHE A 74 17.55 -10.02 -0.74
N PHE A 75 16.94 -11.04 -1.37
CA PHE A 75 16.37 -12.17 -0.63
C PHE A 75 17.42 -12.92 0.18
N TYR A 76 18.62 -13.12 -0.38
CA TYR A 76 19.75 -13.75 0.33
C TYR A 76 20.05 -13.06 1.66
N LYS A 77 20.17 -11.72 1.68
CA LYS A 77 20.42 -10.96 2.91
C LYS A 77 19.27 -11.10 3.90
N LYS A 78 18.03 -10.97 3.43
CA LYS A 78 16.85 -11.11 4.26
C LYS A 78 16.71 -12.49 4.88
N PHE A 79 17.03 -13.54 4.10
CA PHE A 79 17.06 -14.92 4.58
C PHE A 79 18.05 -15.08 5.75
N ASN A 80 19.29 -14.59 5.62
CA ASN A 80 20.28 -14.66 6.67
C ASN A 80 19.82 -13.96 7.96
N THR A 81 19.19 -12.80 7.83
CA THR A 81 18.61 -12.09 8.98
C THR A 81 17.48 -12.88 9.64
N LEU A 82 16.56 -13.44 8.86
CA LEU A 82 15.44 -14.24 9.37
C LEU A 82 15.88 -15.55 10.03
N MET A 83 16.95 -16.15 9.51
CA MET A 83 17.55 -17.35 10.11
C MET A 83 18.38 -17.04 11.36
N GLY A 84 18.71 -15.77 11.60
CA GLY A 84 19.53 -15.32 12.73
C GLY A 84 21.03 -15.46 12.49
N TYR A 85 21.47 -15.58 11.24
CA TYR A 85 22.89 -15.65 10.87
C TYR A 85 23.52 -14.27 10.82
N ASP A 86 22.78 -13.27 10.37
CA ASP A 86 23.18 -11.87 10.31
C ASP A 86 22.33 -11.01 11.27
N LYS A 87 22.89 -9.85 11.63
CA LYS A 87 22.14 -8.80 12.34
C LYS A 87 21.09 -8.17 11.40
N ASN A 88 20.26 -7.31 11.98
CA ASN A 88 19.21 -6.57 11.25
C ASN A 88 19.71 -6.03 9.91
N ASP A 89 18.92 -6.24 8.86
CA ASP A 89 19.13 -5.66 7.55
C ASP A 89 18.07 -4.60 7.27
N ASP A 90 18.47 -3.33 7.29
CA ASP A 90 17.58 -2.17 7.13
C ASP A 90 17.31 -1.84 5.64
N SER A 91 17.79 -2.66 4.69
CA SER A 91 17.54 -2.41 3.28
C SER A 91 16.06 -2.55 2.93
N ILE A 92 15.54 -1.61 2.14
CA ILE A 92 14.14 -1.57 1.69
C ILE A 92 14.09 -1.79 0.19
N SER A 93 13.14 -2.62 -0.27
CA SER A 93 12.88 -2.85 -1.69
C SER A 93 11.38 -2.99 -1.94
N ASP A 94 10.88 -2.23 -2.90
CA ASP A 94 9.49 -2.22 -3.37
C ASP A 94 9.31 -2.87 -4.77
N LYS A 95 10.32 -3.64 -5.22
CA LYS A 95 10.29 -4.33 -6.51
C LYS A 95 9.15 -5.34 -6.64
N ASN A 96 8.79 -5.99 -5.54
CA ASN A 96 7.65 -6.90 -5.44
C ASN A 96 7.16 -6.93 -3.98
N ILE A 97 6.00 -7.52 -3.76
CA ILE A 97 5.38 -7.50 -2.43
C ILE A 97 6.15 -8.35 -1.40
N LEU A 98 6.78 -9.44 -1.81
CA LEU A 98 7.61 -10.24 -0.90
C LEU A 98 8.81 -9.44 -0.40
N ASN A 99 9.55 -8.78 -1.30
CA ASN A 99 10.69 -7.95 -0.93
C ASN A 99 10.27 -6.83 0.03
N PHE A 100 9.12 -6.20 -0.24
CA PHE A 100 8.60 -5.14 0.61
C PHE A 100 8.21 -5.67 2.00
N HIS A 101 7.51 -6.79 2.05
CA HIS A 101 7.17 -7.46 3.30
C HIS A 101 8.41 -7.86 4.11
N LEU A 102 9.43 -8.42 3.46
CA LEU A 102 10.69 -8.78 4.10
C LEU A 102 11.44 -7.53 4.62
N SER A 103 11.40 -6.41 3.87
CA SER A 103 11.93 -5.13 4.35
C SER A 103 11.28 -4.71 5.66
N HIS A 104 9.96 -4.80 5.75
CA HIS A 104 9.21 -4.48 6.97
C HIS A 104 9.53 -5.44 8.12
N LYS A 105 9.61 -6.75 7.85
CA LYS A 105 9.84 -7.78 8.88
C LYS A 105 11.25 -7.77 9.49
N THR A 106 12.25 -7.35 8.74
CA THR A 106 13.66 -7.40 9.17
C THR A 106 14.20 -6.05 9.63
N ASN A 107 13.44 -4.98 9.51
CA ASN A 107 13.83 -3.63 9.90
C ASN A 107 12.99 -3.15 11.08
N GLU A 108 13.60 -3.02 12.25
CA GLU A 108 12.91 -2.56 13.48
C GLU A 108 12.44 -1.10 13.38
N ASN A 109 13.11 -0.29 12.54
CA ASN A 109 12.77 1.12 12.30
C ASN A 109 12.17 1.32 10.92
N PHE A 110 11.37 0.36 10.44
CA PHE A 110 10.79 0.44 9.11
C PHE A 110 9.98 1.71 8.92
N SER A 111 10.36 2.48 7.92
CA SER A 111 9.63 3.67 7.48
C SER A 111 9.67 3.74 5.96
N TYR A 112 8.53 3.86 5.34
CA TYR A 112 8.39 3.99 3.90
C TYR A 112 7.37 5.07 3.56
N GLU A 113 7.77 6.02 2.75
CA GLU A 113 6.89 7.07 2.24
C GLU A 113 6.50 6.73 0.80
N PRO A 114 5.24 6.32 0.55
CA PRO A 114 4.80 5.99 -0.78
C PRO A 114 4.78 7.24 -1.67
N LYS A 115 5.02 7.03 -2.98
CA LYS A 115 5.01 8.04 -4.03
C LYS A 115 3.87 7.76 -5.00
N ILE A 116 3.63 8.68 -5.94
CA ILE A 116 2.59 8.53 -6.98
C ILE A 116 2.79 7.27 -7.82
N ASP A 117 4.04 6.86 -8.06
CA ASP A 117 4.41 5.68 -8.84
C ASP A 117 4.54 4.40 -8.01
N THR A 118 4.28 4.47 -6.69
CA THR A 118 4.27 3.28 -5.84
C THR A 118 3.18 2.30 -6.28
N PRO A 119 3.51 1.02 -6.50
CA PRO A 119 2.53 0.03 -6.95
C PRO A 119 1.36 -0.15 -5.99
N ASN A 120 0.15 -0.38 -6.52
CA ASN A 120 -1.07 -0.54 -5.74
C ASN A 120 -1.00 -1.67 -4.68
N TYR A 121 -0.27 -2.74 -4.94
CA TYR A 121 -0.09 -3.82 -3.97
C TYR A 121 0.73 -3.39 -2.75
N ILE A 122 1.69 -2.46 -2.92
CA ILE A 122 2.45 -1.85 -1.81
C ILE A 122 1.53 -0.93 -0.99
N TRP A 123 0.76 -0.08 -1.65
CA TRP A 123 -0.24 0.75 -0.99
C TRP A 123 -1.21 -0.08 -0.16
N LYS A 124 -1.72 -1.18 -0.74
CA LYS A 124 -2.62 -2.10 -0.06
C LYS A 124 -1.97 -2.70 1.18
N TYR A 125 -0.71 -3.14 1.05
CA TYR A 125 0.05 -3.68 2.17
C TYR A 125 0.24 -2.65 3.29
N LEU A 126 0.63 -1.42 2.95
CA LEU A 126 0.81 -0.34 3.92
C LEU A 126 -0.49 -0.07 4.70
N SER A 127 -1.61 -0.01 3.99
CA SER A 127 -2.93 0.18 4.60
C SER A 127 -3.30 -0.97 5.54
N THR A 128 -3.21 -2.22 5.08
CA THR A 128 -3.61 -3.40 5.85
C THR A 128 -2.67 -3.73 7.00
N SER A 129 -1.43 -3.24 6.95
CA SER A 129 -0.41 -3.38 8.00
C SER A 129 -0.34 -2.17 8.96
N ASN A 130 -1.24 -1.19 8.84
CA ASN A 130 -1.25 0.05 9.62
C ASN A 130 0.08 0.83 9.55
N LEU A 131 0.70 0.87 8.38
CA LEU A 131 1.97 1.54 8.12
C LEU A 131 1.80 2.90 7.40
N LEU A 132 0.58 3.27 7.05
CA LEU A 132 0.28 4.57 6.48
C LEU A 132 0.30 5.63 7.57
N LYS A 133 0.77 6.83 7.21
CA LYS A 133 0.68 8.00 8.11
C LYS A 133 -0.80 8.36 8.32
N ASP A 134 -1.15 8.67 9.56
CA ASP A 134 -2.45 9.26 9.86
C ASP A 134 -2.64 10.58 9.12
N SER A 135 -3.86 10.87 8.71
CA SER A 135 -4.23 12.11 8.02
C SER A 135 -3.82 13.37 8.79
N ASP A 136 -3.74 13.28 10.13
CA ASP A 136 -3.32 14.38 11.01
C ASP A 136 -1.83 14.73 10.88
N LEU A 137 -1.00 13.80 10.43
CA LEU A 137 0.45 13.98 10.23
C LEU A 137 0.81 14.48 8.83
N ILE A 138 -0.16 14.55 7.91
CA ILE A 138 0.06 15.00 6.54
C ILE A 138 0.21 16.52 6.52
N ASN A 139 1.24 17.02 5.84
CA ASN A 139 1.38 18.46 5.64
C ASN A 139 0.39 18.95 4.56
N ILE A 140 -0.63 19.71 4.98
CA ILE A 140 -1.66 20.26 4.07
C ILE A 140 -1.14 21.35 3.12
N GLU A 141 0.04 21.90 3.38
CA GLU A 141 0.71 22.88 2.50
C GLU A 141 1.49 22.17 1.38
N ASP A 142 1.79 20.90 1.57
CA ASP A 142 2.45 20.07 0.55
C ASP A 142 1.40 19.49 -0.42
N SER A 143 1.31 20.12 -1.57
CA SER A 143 0.34 19.76 -2.61
C SER A 143 0.53 18.32 -3.13
N GLU A 144 1.76 17.81 -3.13
CA GLU A 144 2.05 16.45 -3.60
C GLU A 144 1.56 15.42 -2.59
N GLN A 145 1.78 15.63 -1.29
CA GLN A 145 1.26 14.77 -0.25
C GLN A 145 -0.28 14.73 -0.26
N VAL A 146 -0.93 15.88 -0.38
CA VAL A 146 -2.40 15.93 -0.42
C VAL A 146 -2.95 15.19 -1.64
N LYS A 147 -2.41 15.43 -2.84
CA LYS A 147 -2.81 14.74 -4.08
C LYS A 147 -2.57 13.23 -3.99
N LEU A 148 -1.48 12.83 -3.36
CA LEU A 148 -1.17 11.42 -3.14
C LEU A 148 -2.27 10.72 -2.31
N ILE A 149 -2.73 11.37 -1.22
CA ILE A 149 -3.83 10.86 -0.39
C ILE A 149 -5.15 10.83 -1.18
N GLU A 150 -5.43 11.87 -1.97
CA GLU A 150 -6.62 11.90 -2.84
C GLU A 150 -6.62 10.72 -3.83
N THR A 151 -5.49 10.48 -4.49
CA THR A 151 -5.34 9.36 -5.43
C THR A 151 -5.51 8.02 -4.72
N ALA A 152 -4.83 7.83 -3.60
CA ALA A 152 -4.91 6.60 -2.81
C ALA A 152 -6.32 6.34 -2.26
N THR A 153 -7.06 7.40 -1.89
CA THR A 153 -8.47 7.28 -1.49
C THR A 153 -9.35 6.88 -2.66
N ASN A 154 -9.16 7.50 -3.83
CA ASN A 154 -9.93 7.18 -5.03
C ASN A 154 -9.71 5.72 -5.50
N GLU A 155 -8.54 5.16 -5.22
CA GLU A 155 -8.21 3.75 -5.47
C GLU A 155 -8.67 2.80 -4.34
N GLY A 156 -9.34 3.31 -3.31
CA GLY A 156 -9.85 2.52 -2.20
C GLY A 156 -8.76 2.01 -1.23
N ILE A 157 -7.61 2.66 -1.19
CA ILE A 157 -6.47 2.33 -0.32
C ILE A 157 -6.60 3.04 1.03
N TYR A 158 -6.93 4.34 1.00
CA TYR A 158 -7.35 5.10 2.16
C TYR A 158 -8.86 5.08 2.30
N GLU A 159 -9.35 5.14 3.54
CA GLU A 159 -10.77 5.34 3.79
C GLU A 159 -11.17 6.79 3.46
N ASP A 160 -12.36 6.98 2.88
CA ASP A 160 -12.92 8.31 2.61
C ASP A 160 -12.89 9.23 3.84
N LYS A 161 -13.08 8.63 5.03
CA LYS A 161 -13.04 9.35 6.29
C LYS A 161 -11.69 10.04 6.55
N GLU A 162 -10.58 9.41 6.20
CA GLU A 162 -9.24 9.96 6.38
C GLU A 162 -9.02 11.18 5.47
N LEU A 163 -9.41 11.08 4.20
CA LEU A 163 -9.38 12.22 3.28
C LEU A 163 -10.25 13.37 3.77
N PHE A 164 -11.44 13.06 4.27
CA PHE A 164 -12.34 14.09 4.78
C PHE A 164 -11.84 14.72 6.08
N ASN A 165 -11.13 13.99 6.92
CA ASN A 165 -10.45 14.57 8.07
C ASN A 165 -9.31 15.51 7.63
N LEU A 166 -8.53 15.11 6.63
CA LEU A 166 -7.52 15.98 6.02
C LEU A 166 -8.14 17.27 5.49
N TYR A 167 -9.25 17.21 4.75
CA TYR A 167 -9.94 18.38 4.21
C TYR A 167 -10.46 19.35 5.27
N LYS A 168 -10.83 18.89 6.47
CA LYS A 168 -11.26 19.74 7.58
C LYS A 168 -10.14 20.61 8.15
N ARG A 169 -8.88 20.25 7.92
CA ARG A 169 -7.71 20.98 8.44
C ARG A 169 -7.40 22.24 7.63
N PHE A 170 -7.86 22.35 6.38
CA PHE A 170 -7.72 23.56 5.58
C PHE A 170 -8.49 24.71 6.19
N GLN A 171 -7.89 25.91 6.14
CA GLN A 171 -8.52 27.10 6.65
C GLN A 171 -9.01 27.97 5.50
N PHE A 172 -10.31 28.28 5.50
CA PHE A 172 -10.94 29.17 4.53
C PHE A 172 -11.65 30.30 5.25
N ASP A 173 -11.58 31.49 4.67
CA ASP A 173 -12.33 32.63 5.20
C ASP A 173 -13.82 32.53 4.86
N ILE A 174 -14.64 33.33 5.54
CA ILE A 174 -16.09 33.30 5.40
C ILE A 174 -16.55 33.69 4.00
N ASN A 175 -15.81 34.59 3.31
CA ASN A 175 -16.14 35.03 1.96
C ASN A 175 -15.88 33.90 0.96
N GLN A 176 -14.81 33.13 1.13
CA GLN A 176 -14.53 31.95 0.31
C GLN A 176 -15.62 30.90 0.45
N LEU A 177 -16.09 30.65 1.67
CA LEU A 177 -17.18 29.70 1.95
C LEU A 177 -18.54 30.15 1.40
N ILE A 178 -18.84 31.45 1.41
CA ILE A 178 -20.10 31.99 0.90
C ILE A 178 -20.07 32.03 -0.64
N ASN A 179 -18.99 32.52 -1.24
CA ASN A 179 -18.81 32.71 -2.67
C ASN A 179 -18.16 31.49 -3.33
N ILE A 180 -18.61 30.31 -2.97
CA ILE A 180 -17.95 29.03 -3.31
C ILE A 180 -17.66 28.83 -4.80
N LYS A 181 -18.56 29.29 -5.69
CA LYS A 181 -18.44 29.10 -7.15
C LYS A 181 -17.25 29.84 -7.75
N ASP A 182 -16.95 31.01 -7.22
CA ASP A 182 -15.85 31.84 -7.69
C ASP A 182 -14.54 31.45 -6.96
N SER A 183 -14.63 31.26 -5.66
CA SER A 183 -13.48 30.86 -4.84
C SER A 183 -12.89 29.50 -5.25
N PHE A 184 -13.74 28.52 -5.56
CA PHE A 184 -13.31 27.21 -6.03
C PHE A 184 -12.42 27.26 -7.28
N LYS A 185 -12.71 28.17 -8.21
CA LYS A 185 -11.95 28.32 -9.47
C LYS A 185 -10.59 29.00 -9.30
N LEU A 186 -10.43 29.74 -8.21
CA LEU A 186 -9.22 30.52 -7.92
C LEU A 186 -8.21 29.75 -7.08
N LEU A 187 -8.62 28.66 -6.45
CA LEU A 187 -7.78 27.83 -5.59
C LEU A 187 -7.16 26.67 -6.38
N PRO A 188 -6.01 26.14 -5.94
CA PRO A 188 -5.51 24.85 -6.41
C PRO A 188 -6.57 23.75 -6.23
N ASP A 189 -6.60 22.77 -7.12
CA ASP A 189 -7.68 21.76 -7.19
C ASP A 189 -7.94 21.07 -5.85
N TYR A 190 -6.91 20.63 -5.14
CA TYR A 190 -7.03 19.97 -3.84
C TYR A 190 -7.63 20.90 -2.76
N GLN A 191 -7.24 22.18 -2.77
CA GLN A 191 -7.83 23.18 -1.86
C GLN A 191 -9.29 23.49 -2.24
N GLY A 192 -9.58 23.56 -3.54
CA GLY A 192 -10.93 23.72 -4.04
C GLY A 192 -11.83 22.56 -3.58
N ARG A 193 -11.35 21.33 -3.65
CA ARG A 193 -12.08 20.14 -3.14
C ARG A 193 -12.33 20.23 -1.64
N ALA A 194 -11.32 20.63 -0.86
CA ALA A 194 -11.47 20.83 0.57
C ALA A 194 -12.49 21.94 0.90
N LEU A 195 -12.49 23.05 0.15
CA LEU A 195 -13.47 24.14 0.28
C LEU A 195 -14.91 23.65 -0.02
N LEU A 196 -15.11 22.90 -1.11
CA LEU A 196 -16.41 22.31 -1.46
C LEU A 196 -16.91 21.40 -0.34
N TYR A 197 -16.04 20.55 0.18
CA TYR A 197 -16.38 19.64 1.27
C TYR A 197 -16.77 20.37 2.55
N GLN A 198 -16.00 21.37 2.98
CA GLN A 198 -16.33 22.15 4.19
C GLN A 198 -17.67 22.91 4.01
N ARG A 199 -17.92 23.50 2.85
CA ARG A 199 -19.19 24.17 2.57
C ARG A 199 -20.39 23.20 2.59
N LEU A 200 -20.18 21.98 2.10
CA LEU A 200 -21.19 20.91 2.13
C LEU A 200 -21.57 20.56 3.58
N LEU A 201 -20.62 20.54 4.50
CA LEU A 201 -20.88 20.28 5.92
C LEU A 201 -21.67 21.43 6.58
N LEU A 202 -21.43 22.67 6.17
CA LEU A 202 -21.99 23.87 6.78
C LEU A 202 -23.40 24.23 6.28
N THR A 203 -23.87 23.62 5.19
CA THR A 203 -25.19 23.95 4.65
C THR A 203 -26.27 22.96 5.07
N ASN A 204 -27.47 23.45 5.33
CA ASN A 204 -28.67 22.64 5.58
C ASN A 204 -29.59 22.57 4.33
N ASP A 205 -29.31 23.37 3.30
CA ASP A 205 -30.09 23.36 2.06
C ASP A 205 -29.77 22.11 1.23
N THR A 206 -30.76 21.25 1.03
CA THR A 206 -30.63 19.99 0.30
C THR A 206 -30.24 20.19 -1.15
N SER A 207 -30.78 21.23 -1.81
CA SER A 207 -30.47 21.53 -3.22
C SER A 207 -29.01 21.96 -3.36
N LEU A 208 -28.53 22.81 -2.44
CA LEU A 208 -27.14 23.22 -2.40
C LEU A 208 -26.21 22.05 -2.08
N LYS A 209 -26.58 21.16 -1.12
CA LYS A 209 -25.82 19.94 -0.81
C LYS A 209 -25.63 19.07 -2.05
N LEU A 210 -26.70 18.80 -2.79
CA LEU A 210 -26.64 18.01 -4.02
C LEU A 210 -25.71 18.63 -5.07
N ASN A 211 -25.80 19.93 -5.26
CA ASN A 211 -24.95 20.65 -6.20
C ASN A 211 -23.47 20.59 -5.78
N LEU A 212 -23.18 20.85 -4.50
CA LEU A 212 -21.79 20.77 -3.98
C LEU A 212 -21.23 19.36 -4.06
N SER A 213 -22.03 18.33 -3.77
CA SER A 213 -21.61 16.93 -3.90
C SER A 213 -21.31 16.57 -5.37
N TYR A 214 -22.13 17.06 -6.30
CA TYR A 214 -21.88 16.88 -7.73
C TYR A 214 -20.58 17.56 -8.18
N MET A 215 -20.36 18.81 -7.74
CA MET A 215 -19.14 19.55 -8.06
C MET A 215 -17.90 18.87 -7.49
N LEU A 216 -17.98 18.38 -6.25
CA LEU A 216 -16.87 17.66 -5.59
C LEU A 216 -16.56 16.37 -6.36
N ASN A 217 -17.55 15.55 -6.68
CA ASN A 217 -17.35 14.31 -7.43
C ASN A 217 -16.78 14.58 -8.83
N LYS A 218 -17.27 15.62 -9.52
CA LYS A 218 -16.76 16.00 -10.83
C LYS A 218 -15.27 16.41 -10.75
N SER A 219 -14.89 17.17 -9.74
CA SER A 219 -13.51 17.67 -9.58
C SER A 219 -12.46 16.56 -9.35
N PHE A 220 -12.88 15.36 -8.91
CA PHE A 220 -12.00 14.17 -8.85
C PHE A 220 -11.84 13.46 -10.20
N LYS A 221 -12.77 13.67 -11.13
CA LYS A 221 -12.71 13.05 -12.46
C LYS A 221 -11.94 13.88 -13.47
N ASP A 222 -11.86 15.18 -13.22
CA ASP A 222 -11.20 16.15 -14.10
C ASP A 222 -9.72 16.39 -13.69
N SER A 223 -9.26 15.78 -12.60
CA SER A 223 -7.88 15.80 -12.08
C SER A 223 -7.14 14.50 -12.43
#